data_87c4f27d8d6d2b904d3c3d0cf99796fb
#
_entry.id   87c4f27d8d6d2b904d3c3d0cf99796fb
#
_cell.length_a   1.000
_cell.length_b   1.000
_cell.length_c   1.000
_cell.angle_alpha   90.00
_cell.angle_beta   90.00
_cell.angle_gamma   90.00
#
_symmetry.space_group_name_H-M   'P 1'
#
loop_
_entity.id
_entity.type
_entity.pdbx_description
1 polymer ?
#
loop_
_entity_poly.entity_id
_entity_poly.type
_entity_poly.pdbx_seq_one_letter_code
_entity_poly.pdbx_strand_id
1 'polypeptide(L)'
;LSLRARNLTRLGSETFDVLILGGGINGAVSAAALSARGARVALIDRGDFAGETSSNSSNLAWGGIKYLESGELMLVNRLCRSRNRLMRAYPSTVKEMRFLATLQRGFRKPPWMLYAATLLYWALGRFRTRPPRLLSRRELQRRETVINIDQAIGGVEYSDCYLHDNDARFTFDFVRTAMDCDCIAANYVEAQRCTYLDDGWHVEAQDRETGAPLQIRTRTLINACGPWADRVNAAAGIATTHHHLFSKGVHLIVDRITDSNRILTFFASDGRLFFLIPMGPKTCIGTTDTRVEDPHARVEEADRQFILDNANQLLRLERPLTRADIIAERCGVRPLAVGNDSDRQADWLRLSRNHRIDIDRAHRHLSIYGGKLTDCLNVGEEVCRAVVGLGIELPYSCRTWYGEPHISVYREYLHQARLMRLDEMTPASSSEKLTSRLWRRYGAGALELLEGIRENPAWGELLIENAEYLRGEVELATRREMITRLDDFLRRRSKIALVVPRDRLLRAPGLYQACVILFGDRAEAKLADYLGTQSLDTQTEVQAPNGG
;
A
#
# COMPACT_ATOMS: atom_id res chain seq x y z
N LEU A 1 5.33 -20.72 21.52
CA LEU A 1 6.04 -20.14 20.37
C LEU A 1 5.12 -19.17 19.63
N SER A 2 5.61 -17.95 19.33
CA SER A 2 4.88 -16.98 18.49
C SER A 2 4.65 -17.55 17.08
N LEU A 3 3.71 -16.97 16.33
CA LEU A 3 3.46 -17.34 14.92
C LEU A 3 4.75 -17.28 14.10
N ARG A 4 5.53 -16.19 14.23
CA ARG A 4 6.80 -16.01 13.53
C ARG A 4 7.82 -17.10 13.88
N ALA A 5 7.98 -17.42 15.16
CA ALA A 5 8.95 -18.44 15.60
C ALA A 5 8.60 -19.84 15.03
N ARG A 6 7.31 -20.21 15.01
CA ARG A 6 6.87 -21.45 14.37
C ARG A 6 7.17 -21.46 12.87
N ASN A 7 6.93 -20.35 12.19
CA ASN A 7 7.19 -20.24 10.76
C ASN A 7 8.69 -20.30 10.44
N LEU A 8 9.55 -19.71 11.26
CA LEU A 8 11.01 -19.84 11.11
C LEU A 8 11.48 -21.29 11.22
N THR A 9 10.93 -22.06 12.17
CA THR A 9 11.24 -23.49 12.29
C THR A 9 10.80 -24.25 11.03
N ARG A 10 9.60 -23.99 10.52
CA ARG A 10 9.07 -24.65 9.32
C ARG A 10 9.87 -24.26 8.07
N LEU A 11 10.28 -23.00 7.92
CA LEU A 11 11.13 -22.55 6.80
C LEU A 11 12.44 -23.32 6.72
N GLY A 12 13.04 -23.65 7.86
CA GLY A 12 14.30 -24.42 7.90
C GLY A 12 14.16 -25.93 7.78
N SER A 13 12.97 -26.49 8.00
CA SER A 13 12.74 -27.95 8.05
C SER A 13 11.94 -28.51 6.88
N GLU A 14 11.16 -27.67 6.17
CA GLU A 14 10.31 -28.09 5.06
C GLU A 14 10.95 -27.75 3.70
N THR A 15 10.50 -28.45 2.64
CA THR A 15 10.83 -28.11 1.26
C THR A 15 9.59 -27.56 0.56
N PHE A 16 9.78 -26.49 -0.21
CA PHE A 16 8.69 -25.73 -0.83
C PHE A 16 8.66 -25.94 -2.35
N ASP A 17 7.48 -25.82 -2.93
CA ASP A 17 7.33 -25.75 -4.38
C ASP A 17 7.79 -24.39 -4.89
N VAL A 18 7.49 -23.32 -4.11
CA VAL A 18 7.82 -21.94 -4.45
C VAL A 18 8.30 -21.19 -3.21
N LEU A 19 9.45 -20.53 -3.32
CA LEU A 19 9.90 -19.50 -2.38
C LEU A 19 9.76 -18.14 -3.05
N ILE A 20 9.14 -17.20 -2.35
CA ILE A 20 8.97 -15.82 -2.79
C ILE A 20 9.85 -14.91 -1.93
N LEU A 21 10.71 -14.12 -2.55
CA LEU A 21 11.50 -13.09 -1.93
C LEU A 21 10.79 -11.74 -2.08
N GLY A 22 10.46 -11.09 -0.96
CA GLY A 22 9.78 -9.81 -0.90
C GLY A 22 8.27 -9.90 -0.67
N GLY A 23 7.81 -9.35 0.46
CA GLY A 23 6.41 -9.32 0.90
C GLY A 23 5.69 -8.01 0.59
N GLY A 24 6.10 -7.29 -0.49
CA GLY A 24 5.33 -6.21 -1.08
C GLY A 24 4.11 -6.74 -1.83
N ILE A 25 3.34 -5.83 -2.47
CA ILE A 25 2.07 -6.22 -3.13
C ILE A 25 2.23 -7.36 -4.13
N ASN A 26 3.31 -7.36 -4.95
CA ASN A 26 3.53 -8.41 -5.94
C ASN A 26 3.81 -9.78 -5.30
N GLY A 27 4.65 -9.82 -4.26
CA GLY A 27 4.92 -11.06 -3.54
C GLY A 27 3.71 -11.55 -2.74
N ALA A 28 3.00 -10.65 -2.08
CA ALA A 28 1.81 -10.97 -1.29
C ALA A 28 0.69 -11.59 -2.15
N VAL A 29 0.37 -11.00 -3.32
CA VAL A 29 -0.66 -11.56 -4.23
C VAL A 29 -0.20 -12.87 -4.87
N SER A 30 1.11 -13.02 -5.15
CA SER A 30 1.68 -14.25 -5.66
C SER A 30 1.58 -15.38 -4.63
N ALA A 31 1.92 -15.10 -3.38
CA ALA A 31 1.78 -16.04 -2.28
C ALA A 31 0.32 -16.47 -2.09
N ALA A 32 -0.61 -15.51 -2.03
CA ALA A 32 -2.04 -15.80 -1.88
C ALA A 32 -2.58 -16.67 -3.04
N ALA A 33 -2.22 -16.31 -4.28
CA ALA A 33 -2.70 -17.00 -5.46
C ALA A 33 -2.19 -18.46 -5.55
N LEU A 34 -0.91 -18.66 -5.27
CA LEU A 34 -0.27 -19.98 -5.34
C LEU A 34 -0.71 -20.88 -4.19
N SER A 35 -0.71 -20.38 -2.95
CA SER A 35 -1.10 -21.17 -1.77
C SER A 35 -2.58 -21.57 -1.82
N ALA A 36 -3.47 -20.65 -2.19
CA ALA A 36 -4.88 -21.00 -2.34
C ALA A 36 -5.12 -22.06 -3.41
N ARG A 37 -4.23 -22.18 -4.39
CA ARG A 37 -4.29 -23.19 -5.47
C ARG A 37 -3.52 -24.47 -5.15
N GLY A 38 -2.98 -24.58 -3.94
CA GLY A 38 -2.44 -25.82 -3.39
C GLY A 38 -0.94 -26.03 -3.57
N ALA A 39 -0.18 -25.01 -4.02
CA ALA A 39 1.26 -25.04 -3.95
C ALA A 39 1.76 -24.86 -2.50
N ARG A 40 2.85 -25.54 -2.14
CA ARG A 40 3.57 -25.30 -0.89
C ARG A 40 4.45 -24.06 -1.05
N VAL A 41 4.04 -22.95 -0.46
CA VAL A 41 4.67 -21.64 -0.65
C VAL A 41 5.37 -21.18 0.62
N ALA A 42 6.59 -20.69 0.47
CA ALA A 42 7.27 -19.87 1.44
C ALA A 42 7.35 -18.41 0.97
N LEU A 43 7.21 -17.46 1.91
CA LEU A 43 7.35 -16.02 1.66
C LEU A 43 8.27 -15.41 2.71
N ILE A 44 9.36 -14.80 2.31
CA ILE A 44 10.24 -14.06 3.22
C ILE A 44 10.41 -12.61 2.79
N ASP A 45 10.55 -11.72 3.77
CA ASP A 45 10.89 -10.32 3.54
C ASP A 45 12.02 -9.91 4.49
N ARG A 46 13.02 -9.18 3.99
CA ARG A 46 14.14 -8.68 4.79
C ARG A 46 13.74 -7.62 5.84
N GLY A 47 12.61 -6.96 5.61
CA GLY A 47 11.96 -6.04 6.53
C GLY A 47 10.60 -6.55 6.95
N ASP A 48 9.70 -5.64 7.28
CA ASP A 48 8.31 -6.00 7.47
C ASP A 48 7.58 -6.11 6.14
N PHE A 49 6.51 -6.91 6.10
CA PHE A 49 5.63 -6.99 4.93
C PHE A 49 5.07 -5.62 4.56
N ALA A 50 5.05 -5.33 3.26
CA ALA A 50 4.71 -4.02 2.71
C ALA A 50 5.61 -2.86 3.21
N GLY A 51 6.83 -3.13 3.65
CA GLY A 51 7.71 -2.16 4.30
C GLY A 51 8.18 -1.00 3.41
N GLU A 52 8.16 -1.16 2.08
CA GLU A 52 8.73 -0.23 1.11
C GLU A 52 7.62 0.48 0.28
N THR A 53 7.68 0.41 -1.04
CA THR A 53 6.73 1.07 -1.97
C THR A 53 5.26 0.78 -1.65
N SER A 54 4.96 -0.43 -1.15
CA SER A 54 3.59 -0.87 -0.87
C SER A 54 2.92 -0.24 0.35
N SER A 55 3.65 0.56 1.14
CA SER A 55 3.12 1.36 2.26
C SER A 55 3.17 2.87 2.01
N ASN A 56 3.68 3.29 0.86
CA ASN A 56 3.95 4.69 0.56
C ASN A 56 3.22 5.18 -0.70
N SER A 57 2.11 4.53 -1.08
CA SER A 57 1.29 4.93 -2.21
C SER A 57 0.30 6.05 -1.85
N SER A 58 -0.38 6.57 -2.86
CA SER A 58 -1.49 7.52 -2.68
C SER A 58 -2.80 6.86 -2.23
N ASN A 59 -2.82 5.57 -1.93
CA ASN A 59 -4.02 4.76 -1.66
C ASN A 59 -5.04 4.75 -2.82
N LEU A 60 -4.62 5.06 -4.04
CA LEU A 60 -5.51 5.11 -5.20
C LEU A 60 -5.49 3.80 -5.98
N ALA A 61 -6.66 3.19 -6.15
CA ALA A 61 -6.87 2.15 -7.15
C ALA A 61 -7.31 2.80 -8.47
N TRP A 62 -6.35 3.41 -9.16
CA TRP A 62 -6.57 4.34 -10.25
C TRP A 62 -6.52 3.66 -11.62
N GLY A 63 -7.55 3.89 -12.45
CA GLY A 63 -7.64 3.35 -13.80
C GLY A 63 -6.75 4.03 -14.84
N GLY A 64 -5.99 5.06 -14.44
CA GLY A 64 -4.91 5.61 -15.26
C GLY A 64 -5.35 6.57 -16.36
N ILE A 65 -6.32 7.45 -16.11
CA ILE A 65 -6.81 8.44 -17.09
C ILE A 65 -5.69 9.25 -17.76
N LYS A 66 -4.56 9.51 -17.07
CA LYS A 66 -3.40 10.22 -17.60
C LYS A 66 -2.82 9.55 -18.86
N TYR A 67 -2.90 8.22 -18.96
CA TYR A 67 -2.37 7.47 -20.11
C TYR A 67 -3.20 7.62 -21.39
N LEU A 68 -4.37 8.26 -21.32
CA LEU A 68 -5.09 8.70 -22.52
C LEU A 68 -4.31 9.79 -23.29
N GLU A 69 -3.50 10.58 -22.60
CA GLU A 69 -2.66 11.61 -23.25
C GLU A 69 -1.54 11.00 -24.12
N SER A 70 -1.02 9.84 -23.73
CA SER A 70 -0.02 9.07 -24.52
C SER A 70 -0.66 8.08 -25.50
N GLY A 71 -2.00 8.04 -25.59
CA GLY A 71 -2.72 7.14 -26.51
C GLY A 71 -2.78 5.68 -26.07
N GLU A 72 -2.40 5.35 -24.83
CA GLU A 72 -2.36 3.98 -24.30
C GLU A 72 -3.75 3.44 -23.92
N LEU A 73 -4.68 3.44 -24.88
CA LEU A 73 -6.09 3.02 -24.68
C LEU A 73 -6.21 1.60 -24.11
N MET A 74 -5.36 0.67 -24.57
CA MET A 74 -5.39 -0.72 -24.10
C MET A 74 -4.98 -0.82 -22.63
N LEU A 75 -3.97 -0.06 -22.22
CA LEU A 75 -3.55 0.01 -20.83
C LEU A 75 -4.67 0.59 -19.94
N VAL A 76 -5.29 1.69 -20.35
CA VAL A 76 -6.41 2.30 -19.62
C VAL A 76 -7.57 1.34 -19.49
N ASN A 77 -7.96 0.65 -20.57
CA ASN A 77 -9.01 -0.38 -20.53
C ASN A 77 -8.67 -1.52 -19.54
N ARG A 78 -7.43 -2.03 -19.56
CA ARG A 78 -6.94 -3.05 -18.61
C ARG A 78 -7.03 -2.55 -17.18
N LEU A 79 -6.50 -1.37 -16.89
CA LEU A 79 -6.51 -0.78 -15.53
C LEU A 79 -7.93 -0.49 -15.03
N CYS A 80 -8.83 0.00 -15.88
CA CYS A 80 -10.22 0.18 -15.53
C CYS A 80 -10.93 -1.13 -15.19
N ARG A 81 -10.62 -2.22 -15.93
CA ARG A 81 -11.15 -3.57 -15.63
C ARG A 81 -10.61 -4.07 -14.29
N SER A 82 -9.31 -3.89 -14.04
CA SER A 82 -8.65 -4.28 -12.78
C SER A 82 -9.25 -3.52 -11.59
N ARG A 83 -9.41 -2.20 -11.70
CA ARG A 83 -10.10 -1.36 -10.72
C ARG A 83 -11.53 -1.87 -10.44
N ASN A 84 -12.31 -2.14 -11.47
CA ASN A 84 -13.67 -2.64 -11.34
C ASN A 84 -13.73 -4.04 -10.69
N ARG A 85 -12.69 -4.86 -10.91
CA ARG A 85 -12.54 -6.17 -10.25
C ARG A 85 -12.25 -6.00 -8.76
N LEU A 86 -11.34 -5.08 -8.40
CA LEU A 86 -11.05 -4.74 -7.01
C LEU A 86 -12.29 -4.21 -6.26
N MET A 87 -13.05 -3.28 -6.87
CA MET A 87 -14.29 -2.77 -6.27
C MET A 87 -15.32 -3.86 -5.96
N ARG A 88 -15.41 -4.86 -6.83
CA ARG A 88 -16.35 -5.98 -6.63
C ARG A 88 -15.83 -6.98 -5.61
N ALA A 89 -14.51 -7.21 -5.58
CA ALA A 89 -13.89 -8.15 -4.68
C ALA A 89 -13.79 -7.62 -3.24
N TYR A 90 -13.60 -6.31 -3.09
CA TYR A 90 -13.37 -5.66 -1.80
C TYR A 90 -14.28 -4.43 -1.62
N PRO A 91 -15.62 -4.60 -1.60
CA PRO A 91 -16.57 -3.47 -1.57
C PRO A 91 -16.50 -2.63 -0.29
N SER A 92 -16.00 -3.17 0.81
CA SER A 92 -15.80 -2.41 2.05
C SER A 92 -14.51 -1.60 2.05
N THR A 93 -13.47 -2.03 1.33
CA THR A 93 -12.13 -1.41 1.31
C THR A 93 -11.90 -0.53 0.08
N VAL A 94 -12.29 -1.00 -1.12
CA VAL A 94 -12.06 -0.30 -2.39
C VAL A 94 -13.33 0.40 -2.83
N LYS A 95 -13.43 1.68 -2.53
CA LYS A 95 -14.64 2.48 -2.76
C LYS A 95 -14.45 3.51 -3.86
N GLU A 96 -15.53 3.77 -4.58
CA GLU A 96 -15.60 4.85 -5.56
C GLU A 96 -15.46 6.20 -4.87
N MET A 97 -14.58 7.05 -5.39
CA MET A 97 -14.38 8.44 -4.96
C MET A 97 -14.53 9.39 -6.14
N ARG A 98 -15.08 10.58 -5.86
CA ARG A 98 -15.14 11.66 -6.86
C ARG A 98 -13.83 12.41 -6.87
N PHE A 99 -13.27 12.57 -8.06
CA PHE A 99 -12.11 13.40 -8.36
C PHE A 99 -12.60 14.69 -8.97
N LEU A 100 -12.20 15.81 -8.42
CA LEU A 100 -12.52 17.14 -8.90
C LEU A 100 -11.25 17.78 -9.48
N ALA A 101 -11.09 17.67 -10.78
CA ALA A 101 -9.96 18.26 -11.50
C ALA A 101 -10.25 19.72 -11.81
N THR A 102 -9.45 20.62 -11.23
CA THR A 102 -9.53 22.08 -11.48
C THR A 102 -8.63 22.45 -12.66
N LEU A 103 -9.19 23.20 -13.62
CA LEU A 103 -8.49 23.70 -14.79
C LEU A 103 -8.16 25.16 -14.61
N GLN A 104 -6.88 25.51 -14.74
CA GLN A 104 -6.36 26.86 -14.60
C GLN A 104 -6.19 27.54 -15.96
N ARG A 105 -6.11 28.88 -15.98
CA ARG A 105 -5.77 29.66 -17.16
C ARG A 105 -4.41 29.22 -17.69
N GLY A 106 -4.29 29.09 -19.02
CA GLY A 106 -3.07 28.59 -19.64
C GLY A 106 -2.94 27.07 -19.70
N PHE A 107 -3.96 26.33 -19.23
CA PHE A 107 -3.98 24.89 -19.43
C PHE A 107 -3.99 24.52 -20.92
N ARG A 108 -3.15 23.58 -21.31
CA ARG A 108 -2.82 23.26 -22.72
C ARG A 108 -4.02 22.83 -23.57
N LYS A 109 -5.11 22.36 -22.95
CA LYS A 109 -6.28 21.82 -23.64
C LYS A 109 -7.56 22.49 -23.12
N PRO A 110 -8.56 22.74 -23.98
CA PRO A 110 -9.83 23.34 -23.55
C PRO A 110 -10.61 22.39 -22.62
N PRO A 111 -11.44 22.91 -21.69
CA PRO A 111 -12.19 22.12 -20.72
C PRO A 111 -13.07 21.02 -21.33
N TRP A 112 -13.69 21.28 -22.49
CA TRP A 112 -14.51 20.29 -23.18
C TRP A 112 -13.71 19.08 -23.66
N MET A 113 -12.45 19.26 -24.03
CA MET A 113 -11.57 18.15 -24.47
C MET A 113 -11.21 17.23 -23.29
N LEU A 114 -10.95 17.81 -22.11
CA LEU A 114 -10.74 17.00 -20.91
C LEU A 114 -12.04 16.27 -20.50
N TYR A 115 -13.20 16.94 -20.64
CA TYR A 115 -14.48 16.29 -20.39
C TYR A 115 -14.71 15.13 -21.36
N ALA A 116 -14.44 15.29 -22.65
CA ALA A 116 -14.53 14.21 -23.63
C ALA A 116 -13.59 13.04 -23.27
N ALA A 117 -12.35 13.33 -22.82
CA ALA A 117 -11.42 12.32 -22.33
C ALA A 117 -11.96 11.57 -21.10
N THR A 118 -12.64 12.28 -20.17
CA THR A 118 -13.27 11.61 -19.01
C THR A 118 -14.49 10.77 -19.40
N LEU A 119 -15.25 11.16 -20.44
CA LEU A 119 -16.33 10.33 -21.00
C LEU A 119 -15.78 9.05 -21.64
N LEU A 120 -14.70 9.17 -22.43
CA LEU A 120 -14.02 8.00 -22.99
C LEU A 120 -13.48 7.09 -21.87
N TYR A 121 -12.88 7.67 -20.83
CA TYR A 121 -12.40 6.93 -19.66
C TYR A 121 -13.54 6.17 -18.95
N TRP A 122 -14.69 6.80 -18.78
CA TRP A 122 -15.87 6.19 -18.18
C TRP A 122 -16.43 5.04 -19.05
N ALA A 123 -16.44 5.21 -20.38
CA ALA A 123 -16.82 4.16 -21.34
C ALA A 123 -15.84 2.97 -21.30
N LEU A 124 -14.51 3.21 -21.29
CA LEU A 124 -13.48 2.18 -21.10
C LEU A 124 -13.65 1.46 -19.75
N GLY A 125 -14.11 2.18 -18.72
CA GLY A 125 -14.51 1.63 -17.42
C GLY A 125 -15.85 0.90 -17.43
N ARG A 126 -16.48 0.71 -18.61
CA ARG A 126 -17.78 0.04 -18.78
C ARG A 126 -18.90 0.66 -17.94
N PHE A 127 -18.87 1.97 -17.78
CA PHE A 127 -19.91 2.75 -17.08
C PHE A 127 -20.16 2.31 -15.62
N ARG A 128 -19.15 1.70 -14.99
CA ARG A 128 -19.29 1.14 -13.63
C ARG A 128 -19.26 2.20 -12.53
N THR A 129 -18.62 3.32 -12.79
CA THR A 129 -18.55 4.45 -11.86
C THR A 129 -19.58 5.51 -12.23
N ARG A 130 -19.79 6.49 -11.36
CA ARG A 130 -20.68 7.61 -11.66
C ARG A 130 -20.19 8.40 -12.88
N PRO A 131 -21.09 8.91 -13.74
CA PRO A 131 -20.72 9.65 -14.94
C PRO A 131 -19.92 10.92 -14.61
N PRO A 132 -18.99 11.32 -15.49
CA PRO A 132 -18.27 12.57 -15.34
C PRO A 132 -19.19 13.78 -15.54
N ARG A 133 -18.77 14.94 -15.04
CA ARG A 133 -19.47 16.21 -15.16
C ARG A 133 -18.47 17.33 -15.50
N LEU A 134 -18.85 18.16 -16.46
CA LEU A 134 -18.17 19.41 -16.71
C LEU A 134 -18.70 20.47 -15.73
N LEU A 135 -17.84 21.23 -15.10
CA LEU A 135 -18.19 22.22 -14.10
C LEU A 135 -17.72 23.61 -14.54
N SER A 136 -18.63 24.56 -14.46
CA SER A 136 -18.29 25.98 -14.58
C SER A 136 -17.50 26.46 -13.35
N ARG A 137 -16.82 27.60 -13.46
CA ARG A 137 -16.11 28.25 -12.34
C ARG A 137 -17.00 28.47 -11.13
N ARG A 138 -18.27 28.89 -11.35
CA ARG A 138 -19.25 29.10 -10.26
C ARG A 138 -19.66 27.80 -9.57
N GLU A 139 -19.83 26.71 -10.32
CA GLU A 139 -20.16 25.41 -9.76
C GLU A 139 -18.99 24.82 -8.99
N LEU A 140 -17.75 25.00 -9.48
CA LEU A 140 -16.53 24.61 -8.81
C LEU A 140 -16.46 25.26 -7.41
N GLN A 141 -16.63 26.59 -7.33
CA GLN A 141 -16.61 27.34 -6.08
C GLN A 141 -17.70 26.91 -5.10
N ARG A 142 -18.92 26.63 -5.60
CA ARG A 142 -20.01 26.16 -4.74
C ARG A 142 -19.78 24.77 -4.17
N ARG A 143 -19.06 23.91 -4.89
CA ARG A 143 -18.78 22.54 -4.46
C ARG A 143 -17.61 22.43 -3.52
N GLU A 144 -16.60 23.27 -3.71
CA GLU A 144 -15.34 23.27 -2.95
C GLU A 144 -14.86 24.70 -2.74
N THR A 145 -15.24 25.27 -1.62
CA THR A 145 -14.91 26.65 -1.26
C THR A 145 -13.43 26.87 -1.00
N VAL A 146 -12.70 25.78 -0.69
CA VAL A 146 -11.28 25.80 -0.40
C VAL A 146 -10.40 25.96 -1.67
N ILE A 147 -10.96 25.75 -2.86
CA ILE A 147 -10.19 25.90 -4.11
C ILE A 147 -9.98 27.40 -4.41
N ASN A 148 -8.73 27.76 -4.69
CA ASN A 148 -8.42 29.07 -5.23
C ASN A 148 -8.90 29.15 -6.69
N ILE A 149 -9.99 29.89 -6.90
CA ILE A 149 -10.61 30.01 -8.23
C ILE A 149 -10.09 31.17 -9.06
N ASP A 150 -9.15 32.00 -8.57
CA ASP A 150 -8.74 33.24 -9.26
C ASP A 150 -8.18 32.94 -10.65
N GLN A 151 -7.42 31.86 -10.79
CA GLN A 151 -6.90 31.36 -12.04
C GLN A 151 -7.72 30.24 -12.67
N ALA A 152 -8.81 29.79 -12.03
CA ALA A 152 -9.61 28.69 -12.54
C ALA A 152 -10.57 29.12 -13.65
N ILE A 153 -10.62 28.34 -14.72
CA ILE A 153 -11.56 28.50 -15.83
C ILE A 153 -12.77 27.56 -15.74
N GLY A 154 -12.69 26.55 -14.89
CA GLY A 154 -13.68 25.53 -14.64
C GLY A 154 -13.05 24.23 -14.14
N GLY A 155 -13.78 23.13 -14.22
CA GLY A 155 -13.28 21.82 -13.77
C GLY A 155 -14.03 20.67 -14.39
N VAL A 156 -13.49 19.47 -14.17
CA VAL A 156 -14.15 18.22 -14.54
C VAL A 156 -14.20 17.33 -13.31
N GLU A 157 -15.38 16.83 -12.99
CA GLU A 157 -15.59 15.86 -11.94
C GLU A 157 -15.75 14.47 -12.57
N TYR A 158 -14.91 13.51 -12.17
CA TYR A 158 -14.97 12.12 -12.62
C TYR A 158 -14.81 11.17 -11.43
N SER A 159 -14.92 9.87 -11.63
CA SER A 159 -14.79 8.89 -10.56
C SER A 159 -13.63 7.93 -10.79
N ASP A 160 -12.97 7.60 -9.70
CA ASP A 160 -12.02 6.51 -9.59
C ASP A 160 -12.13 5.85 -8.21
N CYS A 161 -11.18 5.03 -7.80
CA CYS A 161 -11.27 4.30 -6.55
C CYS A 161 -10.14 4.63 -5.58
N TYR A 162 -10.46 4.49 -4.31
CA TYR A 162 -9.59 4.74 -3.18
C TYR A 162 -9.63 3.57 -2.20
N LEU A 163 -8.47 3.21 -1.64
CA LEU A 163 -8.34 2.25 -0.54
C LEU A 163 -8.61 2.96 0.79
N HIS A 164 -9.70 2.58 1.42
CA HIS A 164 -10.23 3.29 2.59
C HIS A 164 -9.41 3.19 3.86
N ASP A 165 -8.46 2.29 3.97
CA ASP A 165 -7.63 2.22 5.18
C ASP A 165 -6.19 2.58 4.90
N ASN A 166 -5.38 1.59 4.65
CA ASN A 166 -3.94 1.71 4.44
C ASN A 166 -3.54 0.72 3.34
N ASP A 167 -2.71 1.17 2.41
CA ASP A 167 -2.15 0.33 1.35
C ASP A 167 -1.30 -0.83 1.90
N ALA A 168 -0.53 -0.58 2.97
CA ALA A 168 0.22 -1.62 3.65
C ALA A 168 -0.71 -2.67 4.27
N ARG A 169 -1.81 -2.26 4.89
CA ARG A 169 -2.82 -3.17 5.42
C ARG A 169 -3.44 -4.02 4.32
N PHE A 170 -3.83 -3.40 3.20
CA PHE A 170 -4.37 -4.11 2.05
C PHE A 170 -3.38 -5.13 1.47
N THR A 171 -2.09 -4.78 1.42
CA THR A 171 -1.03 -5.70 1.01
C THR A 171 -0.88 -6.86 2.00
N PHE A 172 -0.88 -6.56 3.30
CA PHE A 172 -0.76 -7.56 4.35
C PHE A 172 -1.95 -8.53 4.38
N ASP A 173 -3.15 -8.08 4.00
CA ASP A 173 -4.33 -8.94 3.92
C ASP A 173 -4.14 -10.08 2.89
N PHE A 174 -3.35 -9.88 1.83
CA PHE A 174 -2.96 -10.98 0.92
C PHE A 174 -1.94 -11.91 1.58
N VAL A 175 -0.99 -11.40 2.38
CA VAL A 175 -0.07 -12.26 3.15
C VAL A 175 -0.87 -13.13 4.13
N ARG A 176 -1.84 -12.54 4.82
CA ARG A 176 -2.74 -13.26 5.73
C ARG A 176 -3.56 -14.32 4.97
N THR A 177 -4.14 -13.96 3.83
CA THR A 177 -4.86 -14.93 2.97
C THR A 177 -3.95 -16.09 2.54
N ALA A 178 -2.69 -15.81 2.23
CA ALA A 178 -1.72 -16.85 1.92
C ALA A 178 -1.47 -17.76 3.12
N MET A 179 -1.27 -17.20 4.32
CA MET A 179 -1.08 -17.98 5.56
C MET A 179 -2.32 -18.80 5.92
N ASP A 180 -3.53 -18.29 5.70
CA ASP A 180 -4.78 -19.02 5.88
C ASP A 180 -4.92 -20.20 4.88
N CYS A 181 -4.08 -20.21 3.83
CA CYS A 181 -3.93 -21.31 2.87
C CYS A 181 -2.58 -22.05 3.03
N ASP A 182 -2.03 -22.09 4.24
CA ASP A 182 -0.81 -22.80 4.66
C ASP A 182 0.50 -22.28 4.03
N CYS A 183 0.54 -21.03 3.55
CA CYS A 183 1.80 -20.36 3.22
C CYS A 183 2.64 -20.14 4.48
N ILE A 184 3.93 -20.45 4.41
CA ILE A 184 4.87 -20.17 5.50
C ILE A 184 5.52 -18.82 5.25
N ALA A 185 5.00 -17.78 5.90
CA ALA A 185 5.52 -16.42 5.76
C ALA A 185 6.36 -16.01 6.97
N ALA A 186 7.45 -15.26 6.74
CA ALA A 186 8.23 -14.62 7.81
C ALA A 186 8.78 -13.27 7.34
N ASN A 187 8.57 -12.24 8.17
CA ASN A 187 9.19 -10.93 8.02
C ASN A 187 10.55 -10.90 8.74
N TYR A 188 11.38 -9.90 8.41
CA TYR A 188 12.76 -9.74 8.93
C TYR A 188 13.64 -10.98 8.70
N VAL A 189 13.46 -11.63 7.53
CA VAL A 189 14.30 -12.72 7.05
C VAL A 189 14.89 -12.31 5.70
N GLU A 190 16.22 -12.17 5.67
CA GLU A 190 16.95 -11.73 4.49
C GLU A 190 17.66 -12.88 3.80
N ALA A 191 17.37 -13.08 2.51
CA ALA A 191 18.14 -14.00 1.68
C ALA A 191 19.54 -13.41 1.43
N GLN A 192 20.57 -14.14 1.82
CA GLN A 192 21.98 -13.74 1.69
C GLN A 192 22.60 -14.30 0.41
N ARG A 193 22.29 -15.56 0.09
CA ARG A 193 22.76 -16.26 -1.10
C ARG A 193 21.67 -17.18 -1.64
N CYS A 194 21.49 -17.17 -2.95
CA CYS A 194 20.60 -18.09 -3.66
C CYS A 194 21.41 -18.89 -4.66
N THR A 195 21.43 -20.21 -4.52
CA THR A 195 22.19 -21.12 -5.39
C THR A 195 21.24 -22.14 -6.00
N TYR A 196 21.26 -22.28 -7.32
CA TYR A 196 20.50 -23.30 -8.03
C TYR A 196 21.35 -24.55 -8.19
N LEU A 197 20.84 -25.68 -7.72
CA LEU A 197 21.46 -27.01 -7.81
C LEU A 197 20.51 -27.96 -8.55
N ASP A 198 20.93 -29.21 -8.76
CA ASP A 198 20.15 -30.21 -9.51
C ASP A 198 18.75 -30.47 -8.90
N ASP A 199 18.62 -30.36 -7.60
CA ASP A 199 17.38 -30.58 -6.84
C ASP A 199 16.53 -29.29 -6.63
N GLY A 200 17.03 -28.12 -7.06
CA GLY A 200 16.34 -26.84 -6.96
C GLY A 200 17.16 -25.73 -6.33
N TRP A 201 16.49 -24.75 -5.76
CA TRP A 201 17.10 -23.60 -5.10
C TRP A 201 17.41 -23.89 -3.64
N HIS A 202 18.66 -23.62 -3.26
CA HIS A 202 19.15 -23.56 -1.89
C HIS A 202 19.38 -22.10 -1.52
N VAL A 203 18.63 -21.60 -0.55
CA VAL A 203 18.67 -20.20 -0.13
C VAL A 203 19.21 -20.11 1.30
N GLU A 204 20.39 -19.54 1.42
CA GLU A 204 20.96 -19.14 2.70
C GLU A 204 20.33 -17.80 3.11
N ALA A 205 19.67 -17.80 4.25
CA ALA A 205 18.99 -16.63 4.78
C ALA A 205 19.40 -16.35 6.22
N GLN A 206 19.10 -15.17 6.70
CA GLN A 206 19.39 -14.75 8.06
C GLN A 206 18.15 -14.11 8.69
N ASP A 207 17.82 -14.52 9.90
CA ASP A 207 16.87 -13.80 10.75
C ASP A 207 17.53 -12.49 11.24
N ARG A 208 17.05 -11.37 10.79
CA ARG A 208 17.59 -10.04 11.11
C ARG A 208 17.32 -9.56 12.53
N GLU A 209 16.41 -10.21 13.26
CA GLU A 209 16.13 -9.88 14.66
C GLU A 209 17.09 -10.62 15.62
N THR A 210 17.52 -11.81 15.26
CA THR A 210 18.38 -12.65 16.12
C THR A 210 19.79 -12.87 15.56
N GLY A 211 20.00 -12.60 14.27
CA GLY A 211 21.22 -12.94 13.55
C GLY A 211 21.35 -14.43 13.20
N ALA A 212 20.36 -15.26 13.55
CA ALA A 212 20.41 -16.69 13.30
C ALA A 212 20.38 -17.04 11.82
N PRO A 213 21.24 -17.96 11.34
CA PRO A 213 21.22 -18.44 9.97
C PRO A 213 20.02 -19.37 9.74
N LEU A 214 19.53 -19.38 8.50
CA LEU A 214 18.42 -20.21 8.05
C LEU A 214 18.72 -20.76 6.66
N GLN A 215 18.40 -22.05 6.41
CA GLN A 215 18.53 -22.70 5.11
C GLN A 215 17.13 -23.03 4.60
N ILE A 216 16.77 -22.54 3.40
CA ILE A 216 15.46 -22.77 2.79
C ILE A 216 15.65 -23.49 1.45
N ARG A 217 14.87 -24.56 1.21
CA ARG A 217 14.89 -25.32 -0.04
C ARG A 217 13.60 -25.14 -0.81
N THR A 218 13.72 -24.88 -2.12
CA THR A 218 12.54 -24.71 -2.97
C THR A 218 12.80 -25.15 -4.41
N ARG A 219 11.76 -25.61 -5.10
CA ARG A 219 11.85 -25.99 -6.52
C ARG A 219 11.90 -24.76 -7.44
N THR A 220 11.22 -23.69 -7.08
CA THR A 220 11.09 -22.46 -7.89
C THR A 220 11.34 -21.25 -7.00
N LEU A 221 12.10 -20.28 -7.48
CA LEU A 221 12.36 -19.03 -6.81
C LEU A 221 11.66 -17.87 -7.52
N ILE A 222 10.92 -17.05 -6.77
CA ILE A 222 10.29 -15.84 -7.29
C ILE A 222 10.92 -14.62 -6.63
N ASN A 223 11.55 -13.77 -7.43
CA ASN A 223 12.03 -12.47 -7.00
C ASN A 223 10.91 -11.42 -7.16
N ALA A 224 10.29 -11.05 -6.04
CA ALA A 224 9.28 -10.00 -5.92
C ALA A 224 9.78 -8.83 -5.05
N CYS A 225 11.10 -8.60 -5.01
CA CYS A 225 11.77 -7.63 -4.14
C CYS A 225 11.55 -6.16 -4.56
N GLY A 226 10.66 -5.89 -5.52
CA GLY A 226 10.33 -4.54 -5.95
C GLY A 226 11.58 -3.76 -6.37
N PRO A 227 11.88 -2.59 -5.77
CA PRO A 227 13.04 -1.78 -6.16
C PRO A 227 14.39 -2.50 -6.05
N TRP A 228 14.44 -3.60 -5.29
CA TRP A 228 15.66 -4.38 -5.05
C TRP A 228 15.85 -5.57 -6.00
N ALA A 229 14.90 -5.81 -6.91
CA ALA A 229 14.88 -7.01 -7.75
C ALA A 229 16.15 -7.18 -8.59
N ASP A 230 16.68 -6.10 -9.17
CA ASP A 230 17.89 -6.15 -9.99
C ASP A 230 19.12 -6.60 -9.18
N ARG A 231 19.25 -6.11 -7.93
CA ARG A 231 20.35 -6.50 -7.04
C ARG A 231 20.26 -7.97 -6.62
N VAL A 232 19.04 -8.45 -6.35
CA VAL A 232 18.80 -9.86 -5.99
C VAL A 232 19.10 -10.77 -7.19
N ASN A 233 18.67 -10.40 -8.39
CA ASN A 233 18.99 -11.18 -9.60
C ASN A 233 20.50 -11.23 -9.88
N ALA A 234 21.18 -10.10 -9.77
CA ALA A 234 22.64 -10.05 -9.95
C ALA A 234 23.37 -10.95 -8.94
N ALA A 235 22.95 -10.93 -7.67
CA ALA A 235 23.53 -11.78 -6.61
C ALA A 235 23.23 -13.27 -6.81
N ALA A 236 22.11 -13.62 -7.47
CA ALA A 236 21.72 -14.98 -7.82
C ALA A 236 22.27 -15.45 -9.17
N GLY A 237 23.00 -14.61 -9.91
CA GLY A 237 23.53 -14.93 -11.24
C GLY A 237 22.45 -15.04 -12.33
N ILE A 238 21.27 -14.44 -12.12
CA ILE A 238 20.14 -14.51 -13.05
C ILE A 238 20.15 -13.34 -14.02
N ALA A 239 20.19 -13.64 -15.31
CA ALA A 239 20.04 -12.66 -16.38
C ALA A 239 18.54 -12.40 -16.66
N THR A 240 18.18 -11.14 -16.82
CA THR A 240 16.80 -10.70 -17.09
C THR A 240 16.73 -9.78 -18.30
N THR A 241 15.56 -9.69 -18.92
CA THR A 241 15.32 -8.83 -20.09
C THR A 241 14.87 -7.42 -19.70
N HIS A 242 14.53 -7.23 -18.43
CA HIS A 242 14.10 -5.96 -17.87
C HIS A 242 14.99 -5.54 -16.70
N HIS A 243 14.98 -4.25 -16.42
CA HIS A 243 15.59 -3.64 -15.23
C HIS A 243 14.68 -2.53 -14.71
N HIS A 244 15.01 -1.94 -13.55
CA HIS A 244 14.24 -0.85 -12.98
C HIS A 244 14.89 0.53 -13.22
N LEU A 245 14.05 1.51 -13.54
CA LEU A 245 14.29 2.92 -13.27
C LEU A 245 13.47 3.36 -12.07
N PHE A 246 14.00 4.27 -11.27
CA PHE A 246 13.38 4.68 -10.03
C PHE A 246 12.84 6.11 -10.07
N SER A 247 11.64 6.27 -9.51
CA SER A 247 11.01 7.57 -9.34
C SER A 247 10.55 7.72 -7.88
N LYS A 248 11.12 8.71 -7.18
CA LYS A 248 10.72 9.12 -5.83
C LYS A 248 9.39 9.86 -5.88
N GLY A 249 8.45 9.50 -5.01
CA GLY A 249 7.21 10.20 -4.79
C GLY A 249 6.99 10.48 -3.31
N VAL A 250 6.76 11.74 -2.96
CA VAL A 250 6.55 12.20 -1.60
C VAL A 250 5.12 12.70 -1.42
N HIS A 251 4.54 12.39 -0.26
CA HIS A 251 3.28 12.96 0.19
C HIS A 251 3.43 13.49 1.61
N LEU A 252 2.77 14.61 1.90
CA LEU A 252 2.66 15.17 3.23
C LEU A 252 1.25 14.92 3.77
N ILE A 253 1.14 14.67 5.05
CA ILE A 253 -0.11 14.48 5.75
C ILE A 253 -0.29 15.65 6.71
N VAL A 254 -1.40 16.35 6.56
CA VAL A 254 -1.76 17.55 7.33
C VAL A 254 -3.17 17.39 7.91
N ASP A 255 -3.59 18.34 8.74
CA ASP A 255 -4.97 18.38 9.23
C ASP A 255 -5.98 18.45 8.08
N ARG A 256 -7.22 18.09 8.36
CA ARG A 256 -8.29 18.08 7.37
C ARG A 256 -8.48 19.49 6.79
N ILE A 257 -8.34 19.60 5.45
CA ILE A 257 -8.43 20.89 4.73
C ILE A 257 -9.87 21.20 4.31
N THR A 258 -10.67 20.19 4.00
CA THR A 258 -12.06 20.35 3.56
C THR A 258 -12.93 19.22 4.12
N ASP A 259 -14.18 19.50 4.45
CA ASP A 259 -15.15 18.49 4.90
C ASP A 259 -15.63 17.59 3.76
N SER A 260 -15.33 17.97 2.53
CA SER A 260 -15.66 17.18 1.36
C SER A 260 -14.91 15.85 1.32
N ASN A 261 -15.60 14.80 0.87
CA ASN A 261 -14.96 13.50 0.60
C ASN A 261 -14.47 13.37 -0.85
N ARG A 262 -14.31 14.49 -1.58
CA ARG A 262 -13.73 14.50 -2.93
C ARG A 262 -12.22 14.52 -2.87
N ILE A 263 -11.60 13.91 -3.87
CA ILE A 263 -10.17 14.06 -4.13
C ILE A 263 -10.02 15.29 -5.03
N LEU A 264 -9.42 16.36 -4.49
CA LEU A 264 -9.14 17.54 -5.27
C LEU A 264 -7.89 17.29 -6.12
N THR A 265 -8.01 17.56 -7.39
CA THR A 265 -6.95 17.29 -8.38
C THR A 265 -6.59 18.58 -9.09
N PHE A 266 -5.30 18.86 -9.11
CA PHE A 266 -4.75 20.06 -9.73
C PHE A 266 -3.59 19.68 -10.66
N PHE A 267 -3.12 20.66 -11.41
CA PHE A 267 -1.85 20.61 -12.08
C PHE A 267 -0.86 21.49 -11.30
N ALA A 268 0.21 20.90 -10.79
CA ALA A 268 1.26 21.61 -10.09
C ALA A 268 2.02 22.59 -11.02
N SER A 269 2.87 23.43 -10.45
CA SER A 269 3.65 24.44 -11.17
C SER A 269 4.50 23.86 -12.31
N ASP A 270 4.89 22.60 -12.23
CA ASP A 270 5.62 21.84 -13.27
C ASP A 270 4.72 21.02 -14.21
N GLY A 271 3.40 21.15 -14.08
CA GLY A 271 2.40 20.47 -14.91
C GLY A 271 2.07 19.03 -14.50
N ARG A 272 2.59 18.52 -13.38
CA ARG A 272 2.22 17.22 -12.83
C ARG A 272 0.83 17.25 -12.20
N LEU A 273 0.23 16.06 -12.08
CA LEU A 273 -0.97 15.90 -11.25
C LEU A 273 -0.61 16.02 -9.78
N PHE A 274 -1.37 16.85 -9.08
CA PHE A 274 -1.24 17.15 -7.67
C PHE A 274 -2.58 16.88 -6.99
N PHE A 275 -2.57 16.12 -5.90
CA PHE A 275 -3.77 15.65 -5.24
C PHE A 275 -3.87 16.12 -3.80
N LEU A 276 -5.10 16.44 -3.38
CA LEU A 276 -5.48 16.50 -1.98
C LEU A 276 -6.47 15.36 -1.74
N ILE A 277 -6.04 14.38 -0.96
CA ILE A 277 -6.75 13.13 -0.75
C ILE A 277 -7.27 13.09 0.68
N PRO A 278 -8.60 12.99 0.90
CA PRO A 278 -9.16 12.80 2.23
C PRO A 278 -8.68 11.49 2.86
N MET A 279 -8.11 11.56 4.07
CA MET A 279 -7.61 10.41 4.81
C MET A 279 -8.18 10.40 6.25
N GLY A 280 -9.46 10.11 6.39
CA GLY A 280 -10.18 10.22 7.66
C GLY A 280 -10.13 11.67 8.18
N PRO A 281 -9.60 11.91 9.42
CA PRO A 281 -9.53 13.26 10.00
C PRO A 281 -8.38 14.11 9.42
N LYS A 282 -7.66 13.61 8.43
CA LYS A 282 -6.47 14.24 7.83
C LYS A 282 -6.62 14.38 6.32
N THR A 283 -5.70 15.12 5.72
CA THR A 283 -5.54 15.25 4.26
C THR A 283 -4.13 14.83 3.88
N CYS A 284 -4.04 13.95 2.88
CA CYS A 284 -2.77 13.58 2.24
C CYS A 284 -2.58 14.47 1.00
N ILE A 285 -1.47 15.19 0.93
CA ILE A 285 -1.15 16.14 -0.14
C ILE A 285 0.05 15.62 -0.94
N GLY A 286 0.01 15.71 -2.25
CA GLY A 286 1.12 15.34 -3.14
C GLY A 286 0.62 14.95 -4.51
N THR A 287 1.50 14.49 -5.33
CA THR A 287 2.80 13.84 -5.08
C THR A 287 3.92 14.55 -5.84
N THR A 288 5.16 14.35 -5.37
CA THR A 288 6.33 14.61 -6.22
C THR A 288 6.57 13.44 -7.18
N ASP A 289 7.40 13.65 -8.19
CA ASP A 289 7.80 12.60 -9.15
C ASP A 289 9.22 12.92 -9.62
N THR A 290 10.21 12.53 -8.83
CA THR A 290 11.62 12.87 -9.03
C THR A 290 12.42 11.62 -9.36
N ARG A 291 13.19 11.64 -10.46
CA ARG A 291 14.08 10.53 -10.80
C ARG A 291 15.16 10.39 -9.74
N VAL A 292 15.41 9.16 -9.32
CA VAL A 292 16.48 8.79 -8.40
C VAL A 292 17.21 7.56 -8.94
N GLU A 293 18.47 7.40 -8.56
CA GLU A 293 19.27 6.26 -9.00
C GLU A 293 19.31 5.12 -7.97
N ASP A 294 19.08 5.46 -6.71
CA ASP A 294 19.05 4.50 -5.62
C ASP A 294 17.64 4.37 -5.05
N PRO A 295 17.15 3.15 -4.76
CA PRO A 295 15.86 2.94 -4.12
C PRO A 295 15.79 3.41 -2.65
N HIS A 296 16.91 3.72 -2.00
CA HIS A 296 16.96 4.35 -0.68
C HIS A 296 16.71 5.86 -0.77
N ALA A 297 15.46 6.24 -1.03
CA ALA A 297 15.10 7.65 -1.09
C ALA A 297 14.48 8.13 0.24
N ARG A 298 14.75 9.38 0.59
CA ARG A 298 14.19 10.08 1.75
C ARG A 298 13.45 11.34 1.32
N VAL A 299 12.60 11.85 2.20
CA VAL A 299 11.98 13.17 2.00
C VAL A 299 13.04 14.24 2.21
N GLU A 300 13.19 15.12 1.24
CA GLU A 300 14.10 16.25 1.29
C GLU A 300 13.32 17.55 1.53
N GLU A 301 14.01 18.61 1.96
CA GLU A 301 13.36 19.90 2.19
C GLU A 301 12.75 20.47 0.91
N ALA A 302 13.39 20.24 -0.24
CA ALA A 302 12.87 20.63 -1.55
C ALA A 302 11.52 19.94 -1.87
N ASP A 303 11.32 18.68 -1.46
CA ASP A 303 10.04 17.97 -1.62
C ASP A 303 8.94 18.63 -0.77
N ARG A 304 9.24 18.95 0.50
CA ARG A 304 8.30 19.61 1.43
C ARG A 304 7.89 20.97 0.89
N GLN A 305 8.88 21.78 0.54
CA GLN A 305 8.64 23.13 0.02
C GLN A 305 7.80 23.10 -1.26
N PHE A 306 8.15 22.23 -2.22
CA PHE A 306 7.38 22.07 -3.45
C PHE A 306 5.90 21.74 -3.17
N ILE A 307 5.62 20.81 -2.24
CA ILE A 307 4.25 20.40 -1.92
C ILE A 307 3.51 21.52 -1.20
N LEU A 308 4.13 22.18 -0.23
CA LEU A 308 3.51 23.28 0.53
C LEU A 308 3.23 24.49 -0.37
N ASP A 309 4.17 24.89 -1.24
CA ASP A 309 4.00 26.01 -2.17
C ASP A 309 2.85 25.76 -3.14
N ASN A 310 2.78 24.57 -3.74
CA ASN A 310 1.67 24.22 -4.62
C ASN A 310 0.34 24.20 -3.86
N ALA A 311 0.27 23.65 -2.65
CA ALA A 311 -0.95 23.64 -1.84
C ALA A 311 -1.39 25.08 -1.52
N ASN A 312 -0.48 25.94 -1.08
CA ASN A 312 -0.77 27.34 -0.72
C ASN A 312 -1.20 28.19 -1.93
N GLN A 313 -0.67 27.90 -3.11
CA GLN A 313 -1.06 28.57 -4.34
C GLN A 313 -2.44 28.13 -4.85
N LEU A 314 -2.71 26.83 -4.77
CA LEU A 314 -3.91 26.19 -5.35
C LEU A 314 -5.15 26.28 -4.46
N LEU A 315 -4.94 26.57 -3.18
CA LEU A 315 -6.00 26.61 -2.17
C LEU A 315 -6.20 28.00 -1.60
N ARG A 316 -7.43 28.26 -1.19
CA ARG A 316 -7.81 29.44 -0.41
C ARG A 316 -7.92 29.04 1.06
N LEU A 317 -6.78 29.09 1.73
CA LEU A 317 -6.68 28.75 3.15
C LEU A 317 -6.80 30.02 4.02
N GLU A 318 -7.22 29.87 5.28
CA GLU A 318 -7.23 30.97 6.25
C GLU A 318 -5.82 31.47 6.55
N ARG A 319 -4.84 30.56 6.59
CA ARG A 319 -3.41 30.85 6.64
C ARG A 319 -2.64 29.86 5.77
N PRO A 320 -1.47 30.22 5.27
CA PRO A 320 -0.63 29.29 4.53
C PRO A 320 -0.23 28.08 5.38
N LEU A 321 -0.16 26.90 4.75
CA LEU A 321 0.44 25.72 5.34
C LEU A 321 1.95 25.92 5.46
N THR A 322 2.49 25.47 6.58
CA THR A 322 3.91 25.52 6.90
C THR A 322 4.43 24.14 7.29
N ARG A 323 5.73 24.01 7.48
CA ARG A 323 6.34 22.77 7.99
C ARG A 323 5.73 22.29 9.31
N ALA A 324 5.33 23.21 10.18
CA ALA A 324 4.71 22.88 11.46
C ALA A 324 3.34 22.19 11.34
N ASP A 325 2.70 22.28 10.18
CA ASP A 325 1.42 21.64 9.91
C ASP A 325 1.57 20.18 9.43
N ILE A 326 2.80 19.74 9.16
CA ILE A 326 3.08 18.37 8.69
C ILE A 326 2.98 17.41 9.89
N ILE A 327 2.03 16.50 9.82
CA ILE A 327 1.80 15.47 10.83
C ILE A 327 2.65 14.24 10.58
N ALA A 328 2.73 13.83 9.30
CA ALA A 328 3.52 12.69 8.86
C ALA A 328 3.89 12.84 7.38
N GLU A 329 4.86 12.04 6.95
CA GLU A 329 5.38 12.01 5.60
C GLU A 329 5.36 10.59 5.04
N ARG A 330 5.17 10.49 3.73
CA ARG A 330 5.34 9.26 2.97
C ARG A 330 6.37 9.50 1.87
N CYS A 331 7.37 8.63 1.80
CA CYS A 331 8.35 8.61 0.72
C CYS A 331 8.38 7.21 0.12
N GLY A 332 8.03 7.09 -1.15
CA GLY A 332 8.05 5.82 -1.85
C GLY A 332 8.80 5.90 -3.17
N VAL A 333 9.58 4.88 -3.48
CA VAL A 333 10.25 4.76 -4.77
C VAL A 333 9.42 3.84 -5.66
N ARG A 334 9.02 4.36 -6.82
CA ARG A 334 8.31 3.61 -7.85
C ARG A 334 9.32 2.90 -8.73
N PRO A 335 9.34 1.55 -8.75
CA PRO A 335 10.17 0.80 -9.69
C PRO A 335 9.45 0.74 -11.04
N LEU A 336 10.01 1.38 -12.06
CA LEU A 336 9.48 1.39 -13.42
C LEU A 336 10.21 0.31 -14.23
N ALA A 337 9.48 -0.66 -14.77
CA ALA A 337 10.06 -1.72 -15.59
C ALA A 337 10.46 -1.20 -16.98
N VAL A 338 11.71 -1.39 -17.36
CA VAL A 338 12.27 -0.98 -18.64
C VAL A 338 13.01 -2.15 -19.29
N GLY A 339 12.83 -2.36 -20.59
CA GLY A 339 13.59 -3.36 -21.34
C GLY A 339 15.05 -2.97 -21.49
N ASN A 340 15.94 -3.95 -21.50
CA ASN A 340 17.39 -3.72 -21.61
C ASN A 340 17.79 -3.05 -22.95
N ASP A 341 16.98 -3.22 -24.01
CA ASP A 341 17.17 -2.58 -25.31
C ASP A 341 16.65 -1.14 -25.38
N SER A 342 16.01 -0.66 -24.30
CA SER A 342 15.46 0.69 -24.25
C SER A 342 16.54 1.68 -23.89
N ASP A 343 16.56 2.83 -24.62
CA ASP A 343 17.51 3.90 -24.38
C ASP A 343 17.40 4.42 -22.93
N ARG A 344 18.49 4.40 -22.16
CA ARG A 344 18.53 4.88 -20.78
C ARG A 344 18.14 6.38 -20.63
N GLN A 345 18.10 7.10 -21.75
CA GLN A 345 17.68 8.50 -21.84
C GLN A 345 16.19 8.66 -22.21
N ALA A 346 15.45 7.57 -22.41
CA ALA A 346 14.02 7.65 -22.70
C ALA A 346 13.29 8.52 -21.67
N ASP A 347 12.36 9.35 -22.14
CA ASP A 347 11.53 10.22 -21.29
C ASP A 347 10.76 9.34 -20.26
N TRP A 348 11.35 9.16 -19.09
CA TRP A 348 10.85 8.30 -18.02
C TRP A 348 9.42 8.64 -17.58
N LEU A 349 8.96 9.88 -17.81
CA LEU A 349 7.59 10.31 -17.55
C LEU A 349 6.58 9.65 -18.48
N ARG A 350 7.04 9.15 -19.64
CA ARG A 350 6.21 8.46 -20.65
C ARG A 350 6.32 6.94 -20.58
N LEU A 351 7.19 6.37 -19.71
CA LEU A 351 7.33 4.93 -19.60
C LEU A 351 6.02 4.28 -19.15
N SER A 352 5.69 3.18 -19.80
CA SER A 352 4.54 2.35 -19.43
C SER A 352 4.74 1.79 -18.02
N ARG A 353 3.73 1.94 -17.17
CA ARG A 353 3.76 1.42 -15.79
C ARG A 353 3.09 0.04 -15.68
N ASN A 354 3.25 -0.78 -16.71
CA ASN A 354 2.85 -2.18 -16.68
C ASN A 354 3.83 -2.99 -15.83
N HIS A 355 3.33 -4.04 -15.16
CA HIS A 355 4.24 -5.04 -14.63
C HIS A 355 4.80 -5.91 -15.77
N ARG A 356 5.97 -6.48 -15.51
CA ARG A 356 6.64 -7.45 -16.37
C ARG A 356 7.09 -8.64 -15.53
N ILE A 357 7.01 -9.82 -16.10
CA ILE A 357 7.49 -11.05 -15.46
C ILE A 357 8.50 -11.68 -16.39
N ASP A 358 9.75 -11.67 -15.97
CA ASP A 358 10.82 -12.39 -16.66
C ASP A 358 10.90 -13.82 -16.11
N ILE A 359 11.01 -14.80 -17.01
CA ILE A 359 11.01 -16.22 -16.67
C ILE A 359 12.29 -16.86 -17.17
N ASP A 360 13.12 -17.31 -16.24
CA ASP A 360 14.26 -18.18 -16.52
C ASP A 360 13.83 -19.64 -16.32
N ARG A 361 13.62 -20.35 -17.43
CA ARG A 361 13.18 -21.75 -17.41
C ARG A 361 14.29 -22.71 -16.98
N ALA A 362 15.55 -22.38 -17.28
CA ALA A 362 16.69 -23.24 -16.95
C ALA A 362 16.87 -23.35 -15.43
N HIS A 363 16.71 -22.23 -14.72
CA HIS A 363 16.86 -22.16 -13.26
C HIS A 363 15.51 -22.13 -12.53
N ARG A 364 14.38 -22.33 -13.20
CA ARG A 364 13.04 -22.23 -12.59
C ARG A 364 12.87 -20.97 -11.74
N HIS A 365 13.19 -19.82 -12.33
CA HIS A 365 13.18 -18.55 -11.66
C HIS A 365 12.22 -17.56 -12.33
N LEU A 366 11.55 -16.73 -11.53
CA LEU A 366 10.73 -15.61 -11.99
C LEU A 366 11.18 -14.31 -11.33
N SER A 367 11.25 -13.24 -12.13
CA SER A 367 11.45 -11.87 -11.63
C SER A 367 10.26 -11.00 -11.96
N ILE A 368 9.68 -10.33 -10.96
CA ILE A 368 8.53 -9.44 -11.15
C ILE A 368 9.00 -8.00 -11.12
N TYR A 369 8.82 -7.30 -12.23
CA TYR A 369 9.21 -5.92 -12.43
C TYR A 369 8.02 -4.98 -12.46
N GLY A 370 8.13 -3.81 -11.82
CA GLY A 370 7.13 -2.77 -11.83
C GLY A 370 5.79 -3.19 -11.24
N GLY A 371 4.73 -2.68 -11.82
CA GLY A 371 3.36 -2.99 -11.39
C GLY A 371 2.68 -1.84 -10.65
N LYS A 372 1.38 -1.94 -10.57
CA LYS A 372 0.50 -1.04 -9.83
C LYS A 372 -0.38 -1.84 -8.90
N LEU A 373 -0.66 -1.28 -7.73
CA LEU A 373 -1.63 -1.85 -6.80
C LEU A 373 -2.97 -2.13 -7.48
N THR A 374 -3.43 -1.26 -8.38
CA THR A 374 -4.67 -1.45 -9.17
C THR A 374 -4.67 -2.77 -9.96
N ASP A 375 -3.51 -3.22 -10.46
CA ASP A 375 -3.38 -4.40 -11.34
C ASP A 375 -2.88 -5.66 -10.61
N CYS A 376 -2.77 -5.62 -9.29
CA CYS A 376 -2.16 -6.68 -8.49
C CYS A 376 -2.81 -8.07 -8.67
N LEU A 377 -4.14 -8.13 -8.85
CA LEU A 377 -4.82 -9.40 -9.07
C LEU A 377 -4.38 -10.09 -10.37
N ASN A 378 -4.03 -9.31 -11.42
CA ASN A 378 -3.51 -9.87 -12.65
C ASN A 378 -2.09 -10.42 -12.47
N VAL A 379 -1.26 -9.76 -11.63
CA VAL A 379 0.07 -10.29 -11.27
C VAL A 379 -0.05 -11.69 -10.66
N GLY A 380 -0.92 -11.88 -9.66
CA GLY A 380 -1.14 -13.20 -9.06
C GLY A 380 -1.58 -14.26 -10.06
N GLU A 381 -2.49 -13.91 -10.99
CA GLU A 381 -2.93 -14.81 -12.05
C GLU A 381 -1.82 -15.15 -13.05
N GLU A 382 -1.00 -14.17 -13.43
CA GLU A 382 0.11 -14.37 -14.38
C GLU A 382 1.23 -15.20 -13.74
N VAL A 383 1.53 -14.99 -12.46
CA VAL A 383 2.50 -15.80 -11.70
C VAL A 383 2.04 -17.27 -11.63
N CYS A 384 0.77 -17.54 -11.35
CA CYS A 384 0.26 -18.92 -11.35
C CYS A 384 0.47 -19.61 -12.70
N ARG A 385 0.17 -18.92 -13.82
CA ARG A 385 0.41 -19.47 -15.15
C ARG A 385 1.89 -19.72 -15.42
N ALA A 386 2.76 -18.80 -14.99
CA ALA A 386 4.20 -18.92 -15.16
C ALA A 386 4.76 -20.12 -14.37
N VAL A 387 4.34 -20.29 -13.13
CA VAL A 387 4.78 -21.37 -12.24
C VAL A 387 4.33 -22.74 -12.75
N VAL A 388 3.10 -22.85 -13.28
CA VAL A 388 2.64 -24.07 -13.99
C VAL A 388 3.52 -24.36 -15.20
N GLY A 389 3.91 -23.33 -15.96
CA GLY A 389 4.83 -23.43 -17.09
C GLY A 389 6.26 -23.88 -16.70
N LEU A 390 6.61 -23.81 -15.41
CA LEU A 390 7.87 -24.32 -14.82
C LEU A 390 7.71 -25.72 -14.19
N GLY A 391 6.54 -26.35 -14.34
CA GLY A 391 6.29 -27.71 -13.88
C GLY A 391 5.88 -27.84 -12.41
N ILE A 392 5.32 -26.79 -11.83
CA ILE A 392 4.65 -26.85 -10.52
C ILE A 392 3.15 -27.07 -10.73
N GLU A 393 2.62 -28.09 -10.11
CA GLU A 393 1.19 -28.40 -10.17
C GLU A 393 0.39 -27.51 -9.22
N LEU A 394 -0.77 -27.07 -9.70
CA LEU A 394 -1.75 -26.30 -8.91
C LEU A 394 -3.07 -27.08 -8.87
N PRO A 395 -3.24 -28.01 -7.92
CA PRO A 395 -4.38 -28.93 -7.89
C PRO A 395 -5.73 -28.21 -7.76
N TYR A 396 -5.75 -27.02 -7.18
CA TYR A 396 -6.97 -26.21 -6.98
C TYR A 396 -6.99 -25.00 -7.92
N SER A 397 -6.67 -25.17 -9.20
CA SER A 397 -6.45 -24.09 -10.19
C SER A 397 -7.63 -23.12 -10.31
N CYS A 398 -8.86 -23.57 -10.08
CA CYS A 398 -10.10 -22.76 -10.15
C CYS A 398 -10.44 -22.05 -8.84
N ARG A 399 -9.70 -22.27 -7.74
CA ARG A 399 -10.01 -21.64 -6.45
C ARG A 399 -9.78 -20.13 -6.49
N THR A 400 -10.78 -19.37 -6.05
CA THR A 400 -10.66 -17.92 -5.86
C THR A 400 -9.79 -17.64 -4.64
N TRP A 401 -8.79 -16.77 -4.81
CA TRP A 401 -7.78 -16.46 -3.82
C TRP A 401 -7.83 -15.02 -3.30
N TYR A 402 -8.80 -14.25 -3.74
CA TYR A 402 -8.97 -12.84 -3.40
C TYR A 402 -10.44 -12.51 -3.18
N GLY A 403 -10.68 -11.41 -2.48
CA GLY A 403 -12.02 -10.90 -2.20
C GLY A 403 -12.36 -10.96 -0.72
N GLU A 404 -13.43 -10.27 -0.37
CA GLU A 404 -14.00 -10.35 0.97
C GLU A 404 -14.60 -11.74 1.23
N PRO A 405 -14.73 -12.15 2.50
CA PRO A 405 -15.36 -13.40 2.87
C PRO A 405 -16.79 -13.53 2.30
N HIS A 406 -17.26 -14.77 2.18
CA HIS A 406 -18.59 -15.04 1.65
C HIS A 406 -19.68 -14.27 2.42
N ILE A 407 -20.74 -13.87 1.73
CA ILE A 407 -21.83 -13.05 2.29
C ILE A 407 -22.49 -13.67 3.54
N SER A 408 -22.47 -15.00 3.69
CA SER A 408 -22.99 -15.66 4.90
C SER A 408 -22.17 -15.28 6.15
N VAL A 409 -20.84 -15.20 6.03
CA VAL A 409 -19.95 -14.78 7.13
C VAL A 409 -20.22 -13.32 7.49
N TYR A 410 -20.43 -12.47 6.49
CA TYR A 410 -20.79 -11.07 6.73
C TYR A 410 -22.14 -10.92 7.45
N ARG A 411 -23.13 -11.72 7.06
CA ARG A 411 -24.44 -11.70 7.71
C ARG A 411 -24.36 -12.16 9.17
N GLU A 412 -23.58 -13.20 9.43
CA GLU A 412 -23.31 -13.67 10.81
C GLU A 412 -22.62 -12.56 11.62
N TYR A 413 -21.58 -11.96 11.08
CA TYR A 413 -20.90 -10.85 11.73
C TYR A 413 -21.87 -9.69 12.06
N LEU A 414 -22.71 -9.28 11.10
CA LEU A 414 -23.70 -8.22 11.31
C LEU A 414 -24.73 -8.60 12.40
N HIS A 415 -25.13 -9.86 12.45
CA HIS A 415 -26.05 -10.35 13.48
C HIS A 415 -25.42 -10.24 14.88
N GLN A 416 -24.21 -10.74 15.05
CA GLN A 416 -23.47 -10.67 16.30
C GLN A 416 -23.18 -9.22 16.73
N ALA A 417 -22.74 -8.38 15.82
CA ALA A 417 -22.49 -6.95 16.07
C ALA A 417 -23.74 -6.20 16.56
N ARG A 418 -24.92 -6.53 16.00
CA ARG A 418 -26.21 -5.96 16.45
C ARG A 418 -26.57 -6.42 17.86
N LEU A 419 -26.44 -7.72 18.15
CA LEU A 419 -26.71 -8.26 19.50
C LEU A 419 -25.83 -7.59 20.56
N MET A 420 -24.59 -7.28 20.21
CA MET A 420 -23.64 -6.59 21.10
C MET A 420 -23.81 -5.07 21.13
N ARG A 421 -24.71 -4.51 20.30
CA ARG A 421 -24.88 -3.05 20.14
C ARG A 421 -23.55 -2.34 19.81
N LEU A 422 -22.72 -2.98 18.97
CA LEU A 422 -21.34 -2.59 18.71
C LEU A 422 -21.19 -1.13 18.26
N ASP A 423 -22.13 -0.62 17.46
CA ASP A 423 -22.08 0.75 16.96
C ASP A 423 -22.31 1.83 18.05
N GLU A 424 -22.86 1.46 19.22
CA GLU A 424 -22.96 2.37 20.36
C GLU A 424 -21.61 2.63 21.03
N MET A 425 -20.64 1.73 20.81
CA MET A 425 -19.26 1.89 21.26
C MET A 425 -18.44 2.79 20.30
N THR A 426 -19.02 3.25 19.18
CA THR A 426 -18.31 4.11 18.23
C THR A 426 -18.11 5.49 18.83
N PRO A 427 -16.86 5.99 18.93
CA PRO A 427 -16.61 7.34 19.40
C PRO A 427 -17.33 8.40 18.56
N ALA A 428 -17.86 9.45 19.19
CA ALA A 428 -18.58 10.52 18.50
C ALA A 428 -17.73 11.23 17.44
N SER A 429 -16.41 11.25 17.62
CA SER A 429 -15.44 11.81 16.67
C SER A 429 -15.14 10.93 15.48
N SER A 430 -15.61 9.67 15.47
CA SER A 430 -15.30 8.73 14.41
C SER A 430 -16.11 9.01 13.14
N SER A 431 -15.45 8.98 11.99
CA SER A 431 -16.07 9.15 10.68
C SER A 431 -16.80 7.90 10.17
N GLU A 432 -16.57 6.75 10.80
CA GLU A 432 -17.11 5.44 10.39
C GLU A 432 -17.59 4.65 11.60
N LYS A 433 -18.75 4.01 11.49
CA LYS A 433 -19.28 3.13 12.52
C LYS A 433 -18.38 1.93 12.76
N LEU A 434 -18.29 1.49 14.01
CA LEU A 434 -17.38 0.43 14.44
C LEU A 434 -17.67 -0.90 13.70
N THR A 435 -18.95 -1.25 13.52
CA THR A 435 -19.35 -2.42 12.72
C THR A 435 -18.74 -2.41 11.31
N SER A 436 -18.81 -1.27 10.60
CA SER A 436 -18.25 -1.18 9.26
C SER A 436 -16.71 -1.23 9.27
N ARG A 437 -16.09 -0.55 10.24
CA ARG A 437 -14.64 -0.45 10.37
C ARG A 437 -13.96 -1.78 10.67
N LEU A 438 -14.49 -2.56 11.61
CA LEU A 438 -13.92 -3.86 11.97
C LEU A 438 -14.06 -4.87 10.84
N TRP A 439 -15.22 -4.90 10.16
CA TRP A 439 -15.37 -5.77 8.99
C TRP A 439 -14.37 -5.42 7.89
N ARG A 440 -14.25 -4.14 7.56
CA ARG A 440 -13.33 -3.66 6.52
C ARG A 440 -11.86 -4.04 6.80
N ARG A 441 -11.44 -3.99 8.08
CA ARG A 441 -10.05 -4.30 8.48
C ARG A 441 -9.76 -5.79 8.60
N TYR A 442 -10.73 -6.56 9.07
CA TYR A 442 -10.49 -7.93 9.50
C TYR A 442 -11.29 -8.99 8.75
N GLY A 443 -12.31 -8.60 7.98
CA GLY A 443 -13.19 -9.56 7.32
C GLY A 443 -13.75 -10.58 8.31
N ALA A 444 -13.54 -11.88 8.05
CA ALA A 444 -13.95 -12.95 8.95
C ALA A 444 -13.30 -12.88 10.35
N GLY A 445 -12.09 -12.34 10.45
CA GLY A 445 -11.40 -12.14 11.73
C GLY A 445 -12.11 -11.15 12.67
N ALA A 446 -13.05 -10.34 12.15
CA ALA A 446 -13.89 -9.47 12.98
C ALA A 446 -14.79 -10.27 13.94
N LEU A 447 -15.17 -11.52 13.62
CA LEU A 447 -15.92 -12.40 14.53
C LEU A 447 -15.09 -12.74 15.78
N GLU A 448 -13.79 -12.99 15.62
CA GLU A 448 -12.88 -13.24 16.76
C GLU A 448 -12.76 -12.00 17.65
N LEU A 449 -12.76 -10.78 17.05
CA LEU A 449 -12.78 -9.55 17.83
C LEU A 449 -14.07 -9.41 18.65
N LEU A 450 -15.23 -9.73 18.06
CA LEU A 450 -16.50 -9.70 18.79
C LEU A 450 -16.50 -10.69 19.95
N GLU A 451 -15.96 -11.89 19.75
CA GLU A 451 -15.83 -12.89 20.82
C GLU A 451 -14.91 -12.38 21.93
N GLY A 452 -13.74 -11.84 21.56
CA GLY A 452 -12.80 -11.27 22.53
C GLY A 452 -13.42 -10.12 23.33
N ILE A 453 -14.21 -9.24 22.72
CA ILE A 453 -14.93 -8.14 23.42
C ILE A 453 -16.00 -8.73 24.37
N ARG A 454 -16.66 -9.82 23.99
CA ARG A 454 -17.66 -10.49 24.83
C ARG A 454 -17.03 -11.13 26.06
N GLU A 455 -15.87 -11.78 25.89
CA GLU A 455 -15.11 -12.40 26.98
C GLU A 455 -14.45 -11.35 27.88
N ASN A 456 -13.92 -10.28 27.29
CA ASN A 456 -13.24 -9.20 27.99
C ASN A 456 -13.66 -7.83 27.40
N PRO A 457 -14.62 -7.14 28.03
CA PRO A 457 -15.11 -5.84 27.57
C PRO A 457 -14.02 -4.78 27.35
N ALA A 458 -12.87 -4.87 28.04
CA ALA A 458 -11.74 -3.96 27.85
C ALA A 458 -11.17 -4.02 26.42
N TRP A 459 -11.41 -5.08 25.66
CA TRP A 459 -11.05 -5.15 24.25
C TRP A 459 -11.80 -4.12 23.38
N GLY A 460 -12.97 -3.67 23.84
CA GLY A 460 -13.75 -2.62 23.17
C GLY A 460 -13.26 -1.20 23.43
N GLU A 461 -12.30 -1.00 24.33
CA GLU A 461 -11.77 0.33 24.66
C GLU A 461 -10.77 0.83 23.61
N LEU A 462 -10.79 2.16 23.37
CA LEU A 462 -9.76 2.80 22.55
C LEU A 462 -8.43 2.80 23.31
N LEU A 463 -7.39 2.31 22.65
CA LEU A 463 -6.07 2.26 23.27
C LEU A 463 -5.31 3.59 23.14
N ILE A 464 -5.39 4.22 21.97
CA ILE A 464 -4.77 5.51 21.69
C ILE A 464 -5.84 6.49 21.23
N GLU A 465 -5.95 7.61 21.91
CA GLU A 465 -6.93 8.66 21.58
C GLU A 465 -6.73 9.15 20.14
N ASN A 466 -7.82 9.38 19.42
CA ASN A 466 -7.86 9.82 18.02
C ASN A 466 -7.25 8.86 16.99
N ALA A 467 -6.86 7.63 17.40
CA ALA A 467 -6.29 6.63 16.51
C ALA A 467 -7.32 5.70 15.89
N GLU A 468 -8.53 5.61 16.45
CA GLU A 468 -9.62 4.72 16.01
C GLU A 468 -9.24 3.23 16.01
N TYR A 469 -8.38 2.78 16.94
CA TYR A 469 -8.00 1.39 17.15
C TYR A 469 -8.34 0.93 18.55
N LEU A 470 -9.08 -0.18 18.64
CA LEU A 470 -9.45 -0.79 19.91
C LEU A 470 -8.29 -1.62 20.46
N ARG A 471 -8.29 -1.82 21.77
CA ARG A 471 -7.37 -2.76 22.44
C ARG A 471 -7.43 -4.15 21.81
N GLY A 472 -8.63 -4.65 21.51
CA GLY A 472 -8.82 -5.96 20.87
C GLY A 472 -8.16 -6.08 19.50
N GLU A 473 -8.05 -4.98 18.73
CA GLU A 473 -7.36 -4.99 17.46
C GLU A 473 -5.84 -5.19 17.64
N VAL A 474 -5.25 -4.68 18.73
CA VAL A 474 -3.82 -4.89 19.08
C VAL A 474 -3.59 -6.31 19.57
N GLU A 475 -4.51 -6.85 20.38
CA GLU A 475 -4.47 -8.25 20.85
C GLU A 475 -4.54 -9.24 19.67
N LEU A 476 -5.41 -8.98 18.70
CA LEU A 476 -5.50 -9.78 17.48
C LEU A 476 -4.21 -9.71 16.64
N ALA A 477 -3.63 -8.51 16.50
CA ALA A 477 -2.39 -8.30 15.76
C ALA A 477 -1.23 -9.12 16.35
N THR A 478 -1.12 -9.21 17.68
CA THR A 478 -0.12 -10.01 18.38
C THR A 478 -0.16 -11.49 17.98
N ARG A 479 -1.36 -12.03 17.80
CA ARG A 479 -1.56 -13.45 17.48
C ARG A 479 -1.40 -13.78 16.01
N ARG A 480 -1.79 -12.84 15.09
CA ARG A 480 -2.00 -13.15 13.67
C ARG A 480 -1.18 -12.32 12.70
N GLU A 481 -0.49 -11.25 13.14
CA GLU A 481 0.06 -10.26 12.21
C GLU A 481 1.58 -10.11 12.25
N MET A 482 2.29 -10.99 12.97
CA MET A 482 3.76 -11.02 13.06
C MET A 482 4.37 -9.65 13.35
N ILE A 483 3.84 -8.94 14.34
CA ILE A 483 4.39 -7.66 14.77
C ILE A 483 5.75 -7.91 15.45
N THR A 484 6.81 -7.41 14.86
CA THR A 484 8.19 -7.58 15.33
C THR A 484 8.75 -6.29 15.90
N ARG A 485 8.39 -5.16 15.29
CA ARG A 485 8.73 -3.81 15.73
C ARG A 485 7.47 -2.98 15.90
N LEU A 486 7.53 -1.97 16.75
CA LEU A 486 6.37 -1.12 17.02
C LEU A 486 5.86 -0.39 15.76
N ASP A 487 6.78 0.00 14.88
CA ASP A 487 6.47 0.63 13.59
C ASP A 487 5.66 -0.28 12.65
N ASP A 488 5.81 -1.61 12.76
CA ASP A 488 5.00 -2.56 11.98
C ASP A 488 3.51 -2.36 12.26
N PHE A 489 3.17 -2.16 13.53
CA PHE A 489 1.80 -1.90 13.94
C PHE A 489 1.37 -0.47 13.65
N LEU A 490 2.12 0.52 14.13
CA LEU A 490 1.71 1.93 14.09
C LEU A 490 1.60 2.50 12.66
N ARG A 491 2.39 1.99 11.72
CA ARG A 491 2.46 2.53 10.36
C ARG A 491 1.91 1.57 9.29
N ARG A 492 2.06 0.25 9.46
CA ARG A 492 1.74 -0.74 8.41
C ARG A 492 0.49 -1.56 8.70
N ARG A 493 0.30 -2.06 9.91
CA ARG A 493 -0.96 -2.75 10.27
C ARG A 493 -2.06 -1.75 10.62
N SER A 494 -1.67 -0.56 11.02
CA SER A 494 -2.56 0.58 11.26
C SER A 494 -2.07 1.83 10.51
N LYS A 495 -2.81 2.91 10.63
CA LYS A 495 -2.40 4.24 10.14
C LYS A 495 -2.15 5.22 11.29
N ILE A 496 -1.94 4.73 12.52
CA ILE A 496 -1.82 5.57 13.72
C ILE A 496 -0.72 6.60 13.55
N ALA A 497 0.50 6.16 13.15
CA ALA A 497 1.64 7.07 12.94
C ALA A 497 1.47 8.02 11.75
N LEU A 498 0.43 7.86 10.93
CA LEU A 498 0.11 8.75 9.82
C LEU A 498 -0.95 9.80 10.17
N VAL A 499 -1.78 9.55 11.20
CA VAL A 499 -2.93 10.42 11.51
C VAL A 499 -2.86 11.04 12.90
N VAL A 500 -2.03 10.51 13.79
CA VAL A 500 -1.79 11.07 15.12
C VAL A 500 -0.47 11.83 15.12
N PRO A 501 -0.42 13.13 15.46
CA PRO A 501 0.82 13.87 15.58
C PRO A 501 1.80 13.17 16.51
N ARG A 502 3.07 13.15 16.12
CA ARG A 502 4.12 12.39 16.83
C ARG A 502 4.23 12.74 18.31
N ASP A 503 4.19 14.02 18.64
CA ASP A 503 4.29 14.50 20.03
C ASP A 503 3.13 14.01 20.90
N ARG A 504 1.91 13.94 20.32
CA ARG A 504 0.72 13.38 20.99
C ARG A 504 0.83 11.87 21.14
N LEU A 505 1.27 11.19 20.09
CA LEU A 505 1.46 9.73 20.12
C LEU A 505 2.45 9.32 21.20
N LEU A 506 3.59 10.01 21.30
CA LEU A 506 4.64 9.70 22.28
C LEU A 506 4.21 9.97 23.73
N ARG A 507 3.26 10.89 23.95
CA ARG A 507 2.69 11.19 25.28
C ARG A 507 1.48 10.32 25.64
N ALA A 508 0.96 9.57 24.68
CA ALA A 508 -0.25 8.77 24.90
C ALA A 508 0.06 7.55 25.80
N PRO A 509 -0.61 7.41 26.98
CA PRO A 509 -0.41 6.24 27.84
C PRO A 509 -0.70 4.92 27.13
N GLY A 510 -1.62 4.93 26.18
CA GLY A 510 -1.98 3.76 25.36
C GLY A 510 -0.85 3.27 24.44
N LEU A 511 0.16 4.10 24.15
CA LEU A 511 1.31 3.65 23.36
C LEU A 511 2.13 2.60 24.13
N TYR A 512 2.41 2.84 25.39
CA TYR A 512 3.10 1.86 26.24
C TYR A 512 2.25 0.60 26.46
N GLN A 513 0.95 0.78 26.66
CA GLN A 513 0.03 -0.37 26.77
C GLN A 513 0.02 -1.20 25.48
N ALA A 514 0.03 -0.57 24.30
CA ALA A 514 0.17 -1.29 23.04
C ALA A 514 1.49 -2.09 22.97
N CYS A 515 2.61 -1.52 23.43
CA CYS A 515 3.88 -2.24 23.51
C CYS A 515 3.80 -3.45 24.44
N VAL A 516 3.17 -3.30 25.61
CA VAL A 516 2.98 -4.42 26.56
C VAL A 516 2.16 -5.56 25.92
N ILE A 517 1.07 -5.22 25.23
CA ILE A 517 0.24 -6.23 24.54
C ILE A 517 1.04 -6.91 23.42
N LEU A 518 1.77 -6.14 22.61
CA LEU A 518 2.49 -6.66 21.43
C LEU A 518 3.74 -7.47 21.80
N PHE A 519 4.47 -7.07 22.85
CA PHE A 519 5.82 -7.55 23.09
C PHE A 519 6.05 -8.13 24.48
N GLY A 520 5.08 -8.03 25.41
CA GLY A 520 5.20 -8.53 26.78
C GLY A 520 6.42 -7.93 27.51
N ASP A 521 7.28 -8.78 28.06
CA ASP A 521 8.47 -8.38 28.83
C ASP A 521 9.47 -7.54 28.01
N ARG A 522 9.36 -7.53 26.69
CA ARG A 522 10.23 -6.73 25.81
C ARG A 522 9.65 -5.34 25.47
N ALA A 523 8.54 -4.95 26.09
CA ALA A 523 7.83 -3.71 25.75
C ALA A 523 8.71 -2.47 25.86
N GLU A 524 9.48 -2.33 26.94
CA GLU A 524 10.38 -1.19 27.16
C GLU A 524 11.48 -1.10 26.10
N ALA A 525 12.13 -2.24 25.81
CA ALA A 525 13.16 -2.29 24.79
C ALA A 525 12.63 -1.94 23.40
N LYS A 526 11.46 -2.49 23.01
CA LYS A 526 10.83 -2.22 21.72
C LYS A 526 10.32 -0.77 21.59
N LEU A 527 9.87 -0.16 22.69
CA LEU A 527 9.54 1.26 22.71
C LEU A 527 10.80 2.11 22.58
N ALA A 528 11.88 1.78 23.31
CA ALA A 528 13.17 2.48 23.21
C ALA A 528 13.76 2.40 21.80
N ASP A 529 13.71 1.24 21.15
CA ASP A 529 14.12 1.04 19.75
C ASP A 529 13.33 1.96 18.80
N TYR A 530 12.01 2.04 18.98
CA TYR A 530 11.17 2.93 18.17
C TYR A 530 11.53 4.41 18.36
N LEU A 531 11.77 4.83 19.59
CA LEU A 531 12.20 6.20 19.93
C LEU A 531 13.59 6.50 19.36
N GLY A 532 14.53 5.58 19.49
CA GLY A 532 15.92 5.69 19.01
C GLY A 532 16.00 5.77 17.48
N THR A 533 15.30 4.92 16.78
CA THR A 533 15.24 4.93 15.31
C THR A 533 14.69 6.26 14.78
N GLN A 534 13.66 6.78 15.42
CA GLN A 534 13.02 8.05 15.05
C GLN A 534 13.90 9.28 15.38
N SER A 535 14.78 9.19 16.39
CA SER A 535 15.71 10.28 16.74
C SER A 535 16.87 10.38 15.73
N LEU A 536 17.32 9.26 15.18
CA LEU A 536 18.34 9.22 14.12
C LEU A 536 17.81 9.87 12.83
N ASP A 537 16.57 9.63 12.47
CA ASP A 537 15.94 10.29 11.32
C ASP A 537 15.85 11.82 11.52
N THR A 538 15.63 12.28 12.76
CA THR A 538 15.54 13.73 13.08
C THR A 538 16.92 14.39 13.21
N GLN A 539 17.95 13.69 13.69
CA GLN A 539 19.30 14.25 13.84
C GLN A 539 20.05 14.36 12.52
N THR A 540 19.76 13.48 11.57
CA THR A 540 20.33 13.57 10.20
C THR A 540 19.78 14.78 9.44
N GLU A 541 18.63 15.33 9.85
CA GLU A 541 18.04 16.55 9.29
C GLU A 541 18.72 17.86 9.81
N VAL A 542 19.37 17.82 10.99
CA VAL A 542 19.96 19.02 11.63
C VAL A 542 21.42 19.24 11.24
N GLN A 543 22.08 18.24 10.66
CA GLN A 543 23.51 18.31 10.30
C GLN A 543 23.81 18.46 8.81
N ALA A 544 22.91 19.06 8.00
CA ALA A 544 23.33 19.58 6.71
C ALA A 544 24.12 20.87 6.94
N PRO A 545 25.43 20.94 6.64
CA PRO A 545 26.20 22.16 6.82
C PRO A 545 25.69 23.22 5.86
N ASN A 546 25.45 24.42 6.36
CA ASN A 546 25.40 25.64 5.57
C ASN A 546 26.78 25.77 4.87
N GLY A 547 26.88 25.19 3.71
CA GLY A 547 28.03 25.36 2.81
C GLY A 547 27.82 26.62 2.01
N GLY A 548 28.72 27.59 2.26
CA GLY A 548 28.78 28.87 1.61
C GLY A 548 29.07 28.84 0.09
#